data_992af42c3279a292b390473c5bc28431
#
_entry.id   992af42c3279a292b390473c5bc28431
#
_cell.length_a   1.000
_cell.length_b   1.000
_cell.length_c   1.000
_cell.angle_alpha   90.00
_cell.angle_beta   90.00
_cell.angle_gamma   90.00
#
_symmetry.space_group_name_H-M   'P 1'
#
loop_
_entity.id
_entity.type
_entity.pdbx_description
1 polymer ?
#
loop_
_entity_poly.entity_id
_entity_poly.type
_entity_poly.pdbx_seq_one_letter_code
_entity_poly.pdbx_strand_id
1 'polypeptide(L)'
;MLNPAAPLQLKDPSLFRQACLVGGKWVQADSGKSTPVRNPATGEVIGEVPAFGRAETRRAIEAAEAAFPAWRALLAKERSLILRRLFDLILANADDLALIMTSEQGKPLAEAKGEVVYAASFIEWFAEEGKRAYGDMIPQNQKGRRILVMKEPVGVFAAITPWNFPAAMITRKMGPGLAVGCTGIVRPASQTPFTALAIGVLAERAGLPAGVMNIITGPSGETGAELTSNPTVRKLSFTGSTEVGKVLLEQCAKSVKRVSMELGGNA
;
A
#
# COMPACT_ATOMS: atom_id res chain seq x y z
N MET A 1 1.69 -10.33 32.46
CA MET A 1 0.92 -11.02 31.40
C MET A 1 0.08 -9.97 30.72
N LEU A 2 0.15 -9.85 29.38
CA LEU A 2 -0.63 -8.88 28.63
C LEU A 2 -2.07 -9.40 28.53
N ASN A 3 -3.04 -8.60 28.99
CA ASN A 3 -4.44 -8.96 28.85
C ASN A 3 -4.84 -8.81 27.37
N PRO A 4 -5.26 -9.88 26.68
CA PRO A 4 -5.77 -9.75 25.31
C PRO A 4 -7.09 -8.97 25.34
N ALA A 5 -7.26 -8.07 24.37
CA ALA A 5 -8.53 -7.40 24.16
C ALA A 5 -9.62 -8.40 23.75
N ALA A 6 -10.87 -8.08 24.04
CA ALA A 6 -12.00 -8.84 23.48
C ALA A 6 -11.92 -8.80 21.94
N PRO A 7 -12.29 -9.89 21.24
CA PRO A 7 -12.30 -9.92 19.79
C PRO A 7 -13.16 -8.78 19.21
N LEU A 8 -12.66 -8.13 18.16
CA LEU A 8 -13.44 -7.11 17.45
C LEU A 8 -14.70 -7.74 16.87
N GLN A 9 -15.86 -7.14 17.17
CA GLN A 9 -17.15 -7.60 16.64
C GLN A 9 -17.37 -7.08 15.22
N LEU A 10 -16.70 -7.69 14.26
CA LEU A 10 -16.83 -7.37 12.85
C LEU A 10 -18.01 -8.14 12.23
N LYS A 11 -18.70 -7.52 11.28
CA LYS A 11 -19.69 -8.19 10.43
C LYS A 11 -19.02 -9.27 9.56
N ASP A 12 -17.81 -8.97 9.10
CA ASP A 12 -16.92 -9.87 8.36
C ASP A 12 -15.59 -10.08 9.10
N PRO A 13 -15.49 -11.09 9.98
CA PRO A 13 -14.27 -11.35 10.73
C PRO A 13 -13.05 -11.68 9.87
N SER A 14 -13.24 -12.07 8.61
CA SER A 14 -12.14 -12.38 7.71
C SER A 14 -11.33 -11.17 7.28
N LEU A 15 -11.81 -9.95 7.51
CA LEU A 15 -11.08 -8.70 7.29
C LEU A 15 -9.95 -8.49 8.31
N PHE A 16 -10.06 -9.08 9.50
CA PHE A 16 -9.02 -8.97 10.53
C PHE A 16 -7.93 -10.02 10.31
N ARG A 17 -6.91 -9.65 9.53
CA ARG A 17 -5.78 -10.55 9.21
C ARG A 17 -4.56 -10.27 10.07
N GLN A 18 -3.94 -11.33 10.58
CA GLN A 18 -2.71 -11.30 11.36
C GLN A 18 -1.57 -11.99 10.58
N ALA A 19 -1.46 -11.69 9.30
CA ALA A 19 -0.47 -12.22 8.37
C ALA A 19 -0.15 -11.19 7.30
N CYS A 20 1.04 -11.24 6.71
CA CYS A 20 1.43 -10.42 5.57
C CYS A 20 0.86 -10.99 4.27
N LEU A 21 0.51 -10.12 3.31
CA LEU A 21 0.08 -10.52 1.98
C LEU A 21 1.28 -10.46 1.02
N VAL A 22 1.71 -11.61 0.54
CA VAL A 22 2.84 -11.72 -0.39
C VAL A 22 2.50 -12.69 -1.52
N GLY A 23 2.51 -12.21 -2.76
CA GLY A 23 2.24 -13.04 -3.93
C GLY A 23 0.84 -13.69 -3.92
N GLY A 24 -0.15 -13.03 -3.33
CA GLY A 24 -1.51 -13.56 -3.16
C GLY A 24 -1.65 -14.63 -2.08
N LYS A 25 -0.65 -14.72 -1.17
CA LYS A 25 -0.69 -15.64 -0.01
C LYS A 25 -0.55 -14.86 1.28
N TRP A 26 -1.29 -15.30 2.31
CA TRP A 26 -1.17 -14.80 3.67
C TRP A 26 -0.12 -15.61 4.40
N VAL A 27 0.98 -14.97 4.78
CA VAL A 27 2.19 -15.64 5.29
C VAL A 27 2.68 -15.03 6.60
N GLN A 28 3.31 -15.86 7.42
CA GLN A 28 3.97 -15.47 8.66
C GLN A 28 5.46 -15.19 8.43
N ALA A 29 6.14 -14.61 9.43
CA ALA A 29 7.59 -14.45 9.38
C ALA A 29 8.29 -15.81 9.49
N ASP A 30 9.35 -16.03 8.72
CA ASP A 30 10.16 -17.27 8.75
C ASP A 30 10.72 -17.54 10.16
N SER A 31 11.01 -16.48 10.91
CA SER A 31 11.50 -16.55 12.27
C SER A 31 10.43 -16.91 13.31
N GLY A 32 9.14 -16.96 12.92
CA GLY A 32 8.00 -17.06 13.83
C GLY A 32 7.79 -15.81 14.71
N LYS A 33 8.61 -14.76 14.55
CA LYS A 33 8.46 -13.53 15.35
C LYS A 33 7.29 -12.70 14.88
N SER A 34 6.58 -12.10 15.85
CA SER A 34 5.49 -11.16 15.64
C SER A 34 5.69 -9.88 16.43
N THR A 35 4.92 -8.85 16.07
CA THR A 35 4.87 -7.59 16.80
C THR A 35 3.44 -7.37 17.27
N PRO A 36 3.20 -7.15 18.58
CA PRO A 36 1.88 -6.85 19.09
C PRO A 36 1.42 -5.46 18.67
N VAL A 37 0.14 -5.38 18.25
CA VAL A 37 -0.56 -4.14 17.97
C VAL A 37 -1.51 -3.85 19.12
N ARG A 38 -1.52 -2.60 19.59
CA ARG A 38 -2.25 -2.20 20.78
C ARG A 38 -3.31 -1.17 20.46
N ASN A 39 -4.43 -1.26 21.15
CA ASN A 39 -5.38 -0.18 21.23
C ASN A 39 -4.74 0.99 22.03
N PRO A 40 -4.55 2.16 21.45
CA PRO A 40 -3.89 3.27 22.15
C PRO A 40 -4.71 3.85 23.31
N ALA A 41 -6.02 3.64 23.34
CA ALA A 41 -6.89 4.11 24.42
C ALA A 41 -6.84 3.21 25.67
N THR A 42 -6.73 1.88 25.47
CA THR A 42 -6.77 0.90 26.59
C THR A 42 -5.41 0.26 26.88
N GLY A 43 -4.46 0.31 25.94
CA GLY A 43 -3.17 -0.38 26.02
C GLY A 43 -3.25 -1.90 25.77
N GLU A 44 -4.44 -2.45 25.58
CA GLU A 44 -4.67 -3.87 25.33
C GLU A 44 -4.13 -4.29 23.95
N VAL A 45 -3.63 -5.52 23.86
CA VAL A 45 -3.22 -6.10 22.58
C VAL A 45 -4.46 -6.54 21.82
N ILE A 46 -4.68 -5.94 20.65
CA ILE A 46 -5.79 -6.29 19.76
C ILE A 46 -5.45 -7.39 18.77
N GLY A 47 -4.17 -7.66 18.56
CA GLY A 47 -3.66 -8.71 17.68
C GLY A 47 -2.16 -8.58 17.46
N GLU A 48 -1.59 -9.45 16.64
CA GLU A 48 -0.18 -9.46 16.31
C GLU A 48 0.02 -9.53 14.79
N VAL A 49 1.12 -8.96 14.32
CA VAL A 49 1.51 -9.02 12.91
C VAL A 49 2.92 -9.56 12.74
N PRO A 50 3.23 -10.25 11.63
CA PRO A 50 4.55 -10.83 11.39
C PRO A 50 5.65 -9.77 11.43
N ALA A 51 6.81 -10.11 12.02
CA ALA A 51 7.98 -9.25 12.04
C ALA A 51 8.94 -9.67 10.91
N PHE A 52 8.64 -9.24 9.67
CA PHE A 52 9.47 -9.54 8.50
C PHE A 52 10.84 -8.85 8.59
N GLY A 53 11.87 -9.59 8.19
CA GLY A 53 13.19 -9.06 7.94
C GLY A 53 13.44 -8.76 6.45
N ARG A 54 14.72 -8.61 6.09
CA ARG A 54 15.12 -8.33 4.70
C ARG A 54 14.74 -9.44 3.72
N ALA A 55 14.89 -10.71 4.12
CA ALA A 55 14.65 -11.85 3.23
C ALA A 55 13.16 -11.93 2.80
N GLU A 56 12.24 -11.80 3.75
CA GLU A 56 10.81 -11.81 3.46
C GLU A 56 10.38 -10.57 2.66
N THR A 57 10.97 -9.40 2.96
CA THR A 57 10.74 -8.18 2.18
C THR A 57 11.20 -8.36 0.73
N ARG A 58 12.35 -9.01 0.52
CA ARG A 58 12.85 -9.32 -0.82
C ARG A 58 11.88 -10.24 -1.58
N ARG A 59 11.34 -11.28 -0.94
CA ARG A 59 10.32 -12.15 -1.57
C ARG A 59 9.06 -11.37 -1.97
N ALA A 60 8.65 -10.37 -1.19
CA ALA A 60 7.53 -9.50 -1.56
C ALA A 60 7.86 -8.63 -2.79
N ILE A 61 9.10 -8.15 -2.91
CA ILE A 61 9.57 -7.42 -4.08
C ILE A 61 9.61 -8.34 -5.31
N GLU A 62 10.15 -9.55 -5.18
CA GLU A 62 10.19 -10.56 -6.24
C GLU A 62 8.78 -10.95 -6.71
N ALA A 63 7.83 -11.11 -5.78
CA ALA A 63 6.42 -11.37 -6.12
C ALA A 63 5.80 -10.21 -6.91
N ALA A 64 6.10 -8.96 -6.53
CA ALA A 64 5.65 -7.79 -7.27
C ALA A 64 6.28 -7.70 -8.67
N GLU A 65 7.56 -8.04 -8.80
CA GLU A 65 8.26 -8.07 -10.09
C GLU A 65 7.68 -9.15 -11.01
N ALA A 66 7.46 -10.35 -10.48
CA ALA A 66 6.88 -11.45 -11.24
C ALA A 66 5.45 -11.15 -11.77
N ALA A 67 4.65 -10.40 -10.99
CA ALA A 67 3.30 -10.00 -11.40
C ALA A 67 3.28 -8.83 -12.41
N PHE A 68 4.34 -8.03 -12.47
CA PHE A 68 4.39 -6.79 -13.25
C PHE A 68 4.12 -6.97 -14.75
N PRO A 69 4.73 -7.93 -15.47
CA PRO A 69 4.51 -8.06 -16.91
C PRO A 69 3.05 -8.32 -17.29
N ALA A 70 2.38 -9.21 -16.56
CA ALA A 70 0.97 -9.52 -16.82
C ALA A 70 0.04 -8.36 -16.46
N TRP A 71 0.30 -7.67 -15.33
CA TRP A 71 -0.49 -6.53 -14.89
C TRP A 71 -0.37 -5.32 -15.83
N ARG A 72 0.85 -4.98 -16.26
CA ARG A 72 1.07 -3.88 -17.21
C ARG A 72 0.47 -4.14 -18.58
N ALA A 73 0.38 -5.40 -18.99
CA ALA A 73 -0.18 -5.79 -20.28
C ALA A 73 -1.71 -5.65 -20.37
N LEU A 74 -2.41 -5.58 -19.23
CA LEU A 74 -3.85 -5.32 -19.21
C LEU A 74 -4.17 -3.94 -19.79
N LEU A 75 -5.31 -3.84 -20.46
CA LEU A 75 -5.83 -2.54 -20.88
C LEU A 75 -6.14 -1.66 -19.66
N ALA A 76 -6.02 -0.35 -19.81
CA ALA A 76 -6.37 0.60 -18.75
C ALA A 76 -7.81 0.38 -18.24
N LYS A 77 -8.74 0.02 -19.15
CA LYS A 77 -10.13 -0.31 -18.80
C LYS A 77 -10.23 -1.53 -17.88
N GLU A 78 -9.43 -2.57 -18.13
CA GLU A 78 -9.46 -3.80 -17.32
C GLU A 78 -8.96 -3.54 -15.90
N ARG A 79 -7.85 -2.80 -15.76
CA ARG A 79 -7.35 -2.36 -14.46
C ARG A 79 -8.34 -1.44 -13.74
N SER A 80 -8.95 -0.50 -14.47
CA SER A 80 -10.00 0.39 -13.94
C SER A 80 -11.18 -0.40 -13.36
N LEU A 81 -11.66 -1.44 -14.04
CA LEU A 81 -12.77 -2.27 -13.55
C LEU A 81 -12.43 -3.01 -12.24
N ILE A 82 -11.20 -3.47 -12.07
CA ILE A 82 -10.74 -4.10 -10.83
C ILE A 82 -10.70 -3.06 -9.71
N LEU A 83 -10.11 -1.88 -9.96
CA LEU A 83 -10.05 -0.79 -8.99
C LEU A 83 -11.46 -0.29 -8.63
N ARG A 84 -12.39 -0.23 -9.58
CA ARG A 84 -13.77 0.16 -9.30
C ARG A 84 -14.46 -0.83 -8.35
N ARG A 85 -14.27 -2.14 -8.57
CA ARG A 85 -14.75 -3.17 -7.62
C ARG A 85 -14.12 -3.02 -6.24
N LEU A 86 -12.83 -2.67 -6.16
CA LEU A 86 -12.18 -2.40 -4.88
C LEU A 86 -12.79 -1.20 -4.17
N PHE A 87 -13.07 -0.12 -4.88
CA PHE A 87 -13.80 1.05 -4.35
C PHE A 87 -15.15 0.63 -3.74
N ASP A 88 -15.96 -0.11 -4.51
CA ASP A 88 -17.29 -0.56 -4.07
C ASP A 88 -17.17 -1.45 -2.81
N LEU A 89 -16.20 -2.36 -2.76
CA LEU A 89 -15.95 -3.22 -1.61
C LEU A 89 -15.47 -2.46 -0.38
N ILE A 90 -14.64 -1.43 -0.51
CA ILE A 90 -14.22 -0.58 0.61
C ILE A 90 -15.44 0.12 1.21
N LEU A 91 -16.32 0.69 0.40
CA LEU A 91 -17.54 1.34 0.87
C LEU A 91 -18.53 0.35 1.52
N ALA A 92 -18.71 -0.82 0.93
CA ALA A 92 -19.59 -1.85 1.46
C ALA A 92 -19.12 -2.39 2.83
N ASN A 93 -17.82 -2.32 3.12
CA ASN A 93 -17.23 -2.77 4.39
C ASN A 93 -16.79 -1.60 5.29
N ALA A 94 -17.32 -0.39 5.07
CA ALA A 94 -16.86 0.82 5.77
C ALA A 94 -17.02 0.72 7.29
N ASP A 95 -18.05 0.05 7.81
CA ASP A 95 -18.27 -0.11 9.25
C ASP A 95 -17.14 -0.95 9.89
N ASP A 96 -16.81 -2.08 9.29
CA ASP A 96 -15.76 -2.97 9.79
C ASP A 96 -14.37 -2.35 9.67
N LEU A 97 -14.07 -1.71 8.54
CA LEU A 97 -12.81 -0.97 8.35
C LEU A 97 -12.67 0.17 9.38
N ALA A 98 -13.75 0.91 9.65
CA ALA A 98 -13.73 1.97 10.65
C ALA A 98 -13.51 1.42 12.06
N LEU A 99 -14.12 0.27 12.41
CA LEU A 99 -13.93 -0.36 13.70
C LEU A 99 -12.50 -0.87 13.89
N ILE A 100 -11.92 -1.51 12.87
CA ILE A 100 -10.51 -1.92 12.87
C ILE A 100 -9.61 -0.69 13.07
N MET A 101 -9.85 0.37 12.28
CA MET A 101 -9.07 1.61 12.33
C MET A 101 -9.15 2.29 13.70
N THR A 102 -10.35 2.45 14.26
CA THR A 102 -10.54 3.02 15.61
C THR A 102 -9.78 2.21 16.65
N SER A 103 -9.80 0.89 16.54
CA SER A 103 -9.18 0.00 17.52
C SER A 103 -7.64 0.07 17.48
N GLU A 104 -7.02 0.22 16.31
CA GLU A 104 -5.55 0.28 16.20
C GLU A 104 -4.99 1.70 16.25
N GLN A 105 -5.76 2.74 15.85
CA GLN A 105 -5.27 4.12 15.72
C GLN A 105 -5.81 5.06 16.81
N GLY A 106 -6.99 4.75 17.35
CA GLY A 106 -7.60 5.52 18.44
C GLY A 106 -8.47 6.70 18.01
N LYS A 107 -8.66 6.98 16.72
CA LYS A 107 -9.58 8.04 16.29
C LYS A 107 -11.04 7.64 16.52
N PRO A 108 -11.95 8.62 16.75
CA PRO A 108 -13.36 8.36 16.89
C PRO A 108 -13.96 7.59 15.70
N LEU A 109 -14.89 6.69 15.96
CA LEU A 109 -15.47 5.82 14.93
C LEU A 109 -16.09 6.60 13.75
N ALA A 110 -16.71 7.74 14.03
CA ALA A 110 -17.29 8.61 12.99
C ALA A 110 -16.20 9.19 12.07
N GLU A 111 -15.05 9.59 12.64
CA GLU A 111 -13.90 10.08 11.85
C GLU A 111 -13.26 8.94 11.07
N ALA A 112 -13.14 7.75 11.66
CA ALA A 112 -12.64 6.57 10.97
C ALA A 112 -13.52 6.20 9.77
N LYS A 113 -14.85 6.29 9.91
CA LYS A 113 -15.79 6.13 8.78
C LYS A 113 -15.57 7.18 7.69
N GLY A 114 -15.40 8.43 8.07
CA GLY A 114 -15.08 9.53 7.14
C GLY A 114 -13.78 9.25 6.40
N GLU A 115 -12.75 8.75 7.10
CA GLU A 115 -11.50 8.38 6.45
C GLU A 115 -11.64 7.21 5.48
N VAL A 116 -12.45 6.19 5.79
CA VAL A 116 -12.69 5.07 4.86
C VAL A 116 -13.31 5.57 3.56
N VAL A 117 -14.30 6.47 3.63
CA VAL A 117 -14.91 7.08 2.44
C VAL A 117 -13.88 7.90 1.66
N TYR A 118 -13.07 8.70 2.36
CA TYR A 118 -11.97 9.46 1.77
C TYR A 118 -10.92 8.55 1.13
N ALA A 119 -10.56 7.44 1.77
CA ALA A 119 -9.64 6.45 1.21
C ALA A 119 -10.20 5.79 -0.07
N ALA A 120 -11.48 5.46 -0.07
CA ALA A 120 -12.17 4.90 -1.24
C ALA A 120 -12.14 5.88 -2.43
N SER A 121 -12.32 7.18 -2.19
CA SER A 121 -12.35 8.19 -3.25
C SER A 121 -11.03 8.26 -4.04
N PHE A 122 -9.87 7.94 -3.45
CA PHE A 122 -8.61 7.84 -4.19
C PHE A 122 -8.63 6.67 -5.17
N ILE A 123 -9.18 5.51 -4.76
CA ILE A 123 -9.29 4.35 -5.64
C ILE A 123 -10.22 4.66 -6.82
N GLU A 124 -11.37 5.29 -6.55
CA GLU A 124 -12.30 5.74 -7.58
C GLU A 124 -11.62 6.70 -8.55
N TRP A 125 -11.02 7.77 -8.03
CA TRP A 125 -10.35 8.78 -8.84
C TRP A 125 -9.31 8.16 -9.78
N PHE A 126 -8.43 7.33 -9.25
CA PHE A 126 -7.37 6.74 -10.07
C PHE A 126 -7.85 5.60 -10.98
N ALA A 127 -8.96 4.93 -10.66
CA ALA A 127 -9.62 4.03 -11.60
C ALA A 127 -10.06 4.78 -12.88
N GLU A 128 -10.52 6.03 -12.73
CA GLU A 128 -10.90 6.89 -13.85
C GLU A 128 -9.67 7.52 -14.54
N GLU A 129 -8.73 8.09 -13.77
CA GLU A 129 -7.55 8.78 -14.30
C GLU A 129 -6.55 7.81 -14.98
N GLY A 130 -6.49 6.55 -14.57
CA GLY A 130 -5.66 5.54 -15.25
C GLY A 130 -5.99 5.40 -16.74
N LYS A 131 -7.24 5.66 -17.13
CA LYS A 131 -7.68 5.65 -18.54
C LYS A 131 -7.26 6.92 -19.31
N ARG A 132 -6.79 7.97 -18.61
CA ARG A 132 -6.34 9.25 -19.16
C ARG A 132 -4.82 9.43 -19.14
N ALA A 133 -4.07 8.36 -18.86
CA ALA A 133 -2.62 8.38 -18.93
C ALA A 133 -2.14 8.42 -20.40
N TYR A 134 -2.54 9.46 -21.13
CA TYR A 134 -2.24 9.62 -22.54
C TYR A 134 -0.73 9.85 -22.78
N GLY A 135 -0.32 9.66 -24.04
CA GLY A 135 0.95 10.15 -24.56
C GLY A 135 0.80 11.48 -25.26
N ASP A 136 1.88 11.93 -25.89
CA ASP A 136 1.94 13.20 -26.58
C ASP A 136 2.42 13.00 -28.04
N MET A 137 1.88 13.78 -28.97
CA MET A 137 2.42 13.94 -30.32
C MET A 137 3.07 15.32 -30.38
N ILE A 138 4.40 15.34 -30.38
CA ILE A 138 5.19 16.58 -30.35
C ILE A 138 5.47 17.07 -31.76
N PRO A 139 5.39 18.39 -32.01
CA PRO A 139 5.78 18.94 -33.31
C PRO A 139 7.19 18.52 -33.70
N GLN A 140 7.35 18.18 -34.96
CA GLN A 140 8.64 17.75 -35.50
C GLN A 140 9.70 18.85 -35.45
N ASN A 141 10.90 18.51 -35.06
CA ASN A 141 12.08 19.39 -35.10
C ASN A 141 12.85 19.31 -36.43
N GLN A 142 12.48 18.36 -37.28
CA GLN A 142 13.09 18.15 -38.60
C GLN A 142 12.05 17.58 -39.59
N LYS A 143 12.07 18.03 -40.83
CA LYS A 143 11.16 17.54 -41.89
C LYS A 143 11.26 16.01 -42.03
N GLY A 144 10.11 15.36 -42.17
CA GLY A 144 10.00 13.91 -42.35
C GLY A 144 10.09 13.06 -41.06
N ARG A 145 10.16 13.69 -39.89
CA ARG A 145 10.14 12.99 -38.58
C ARG A 145 8.79 13.15 -37.89
N ARG A 146 8.42 12.17 -37.09
CA ARG A 146 7.30 12.24 -36.14
C ARG A 146 7.83 11.90 -34.76
N ILE A 147 7.41 12.66 -33.74
CA ILE A 147 7.80 12.44 -32.34
C ILE A 147 6.55 12.03 -31.57
N LEU A 148 6.54 10.81 -31.07
CA LEU A 148 5.50 10.25 -30.23
C LEU A 148 6.08 9.95 -28.85
N VAL A 149 5.42 10.42 -27.80
CA VAL A 149 5.78 10.13 -26.42
C VAL A 149 4.72 9.21 -25.84
N MET A 150 5.13 8.05 -25.36
CA MET A 150 4.25 7.09 -24.67
C MET A 150 4.58 7.08 -23.18
N LYS A 151 3.55 7.08 -22.34
CA LYS A 151 3.72 6.91 -20.88
C LYS A 151 3.73 5.43 -20.54
N GLU A 152 4.76 5.01 -19.84
CA GLU A 152 4.98 3.62 -19.41
C GLU A 152 4.99 3.52 -17.88
N PRO A 153 4.49 2.41 -17.27
CA PRO A 153 4.61 2.18 -15.85
C PRO A 153 6.08 2.03 -15.46
N VAL A 154 6.45 2.64 -14.31
CA VAL A 154 7.87 2.63 -13.86
C VAL A 154 8.35 1.27 -13.38
N GLY A 155 7.45 0.33 -13.12
CA GLY A 155 7.75 -1.00 -12.58
C GLY A 155 7.24 -1.18 -11.14
N VAL A 156 8.03 -1.85 -10.33
CA VAL A 156 7.72 -2.08 -8.91
C VAL A 156 7.92 -0.80 -8.09
N PHE A 157 6.94 -0.45 -7.26
CA PHE A 157 7.07 0.65 -6.31
C PHE A 157 6.85 0.21 -4.87
N ALA A 158 7.43 0.94 -3.93
CA ALA A 158 7.20 0.77 -2.50
C ALA A 158 6.45 1.98 -1.93
N ALA A 159 5.49 1.71 -1.05
CA ALA A 159 4.74 2.69 -0.29
C ALA A 159 4.96 2.49 1.21
N ILE A 160 5.53 3.48 1.89
CA ILE A 160 5.69 3.50 3.35
C ILE A 160 4.76 4.57 3.89
N THR A 161 3.86 4.20 4.80
CA THR A 161 2.77 5.06 5.25
C THR A 161 2.79 5.30 6.76
N PRO A 162 2.33 6.47 7.23
CA PRO A 162 2.23 6.81 8.63
C PRO A 162 0.99 6.19 9.28
N TRP A 163 0.86 6.39 10.59
CA TRP A 163 -0.22 5.86 11.43
C TRP A 163 -1.48 6.73 11.45
N ASN A 164 -1.39 8.01 11.11
CA ASN A 164 -2.47 8.99 11.34
C ASN A 164 -3.67 8.85 10.39
N PHE A 165 -3.45 8.36 9.17
CA PHE A 165 -4.49 8.05 8.18
C PHE A 165 -4.23 6.69 7.55
N PRO A 166 -4.45 5.58 8.31
CA PRO A 166 -4.00 4.24 7.90
C PRO A 166 -4.67 3.70 6.63
N ALA A 167 -5.87 4.16 6.27
CA ALA A 167 -6.51 3.80 5.01
C ALA A 167 -6.13 4.76 3.87
N ALA A 168 -6.31 6.06 4.07
CA ALA A 168 -6.16 7.06 3.02
C ALA A 168 -4.71 7.17 2.51
N MET A 169 -3.70 7.04 3.38
CA MET A 169 -2.30 7.10 2.97
C MET A 169 -1.88 5.91 2.12
N ILE A 170 -2.56 4.77 2.26
CA ILE A 170 -2.33 3.60 1.43
C ILE A 170 -2.99 3.77 0.06
N THR A 171 -4.28 4.08 0.04
CA THR A 171 -5.06 4.15 -1.20
C THR A 171 -4.56 5.25 -2.14
N ARG A 172 -4.13 6.42 -1.61
CA ARG A 172 -3.55 7.50 -2.40
C ARG A 172 -2.19 7.18 -3.02
N LYS A 173 -1.46 6.19 -2.47
CA LYS A 173 -0.18 5.73 -3.02
C LYS A 173 -0.34 4.52 -3.93
N MET A 174 -1.19 3.58 -3.54
CA MET A 174 -1.45 2.37 -4.33
C MET A 174 -2.32 2.67 -5.55
N GLY A 175 -3.38 3.45 -5.39
CA GLY A 175 -4.33 3.77 -6.45
C GLY A 175 -3.67 4.20 -7.77
N PRO A 176 -2.87 5.29 -7.78
CA PRO A 176 -2.22 5.75 -9.02
C PRO A 176 -1.24 4.74 -9.61
N GLY A 177 -0.45 4.06 -8.75
CA GLY A 177 0.50 3.05 -9.22
C GLY A 177 -0.17 1.88 -9.91
N LEU A 178 -1.20 1.31 -9.27
CA LEU A 178 -1.96 0.19 -9.83
C LEU A 178 -2.71 0.59 -11.10
N ALA A 179 -3.32 1.76 -11.13
CA ALA A 179 -4.10 2.24 -12.27
C ALA A 179 -3.27 2.32 -13.56
N VAL A 180 -2.01 2.73 -13.46
CA VAL A 180 -1.11 2.84 -14.62
C VAL A 180 -0.32 1.56 -14.93
N GLY A 181 -0.57 0.47 -14.19
CA GLY A 181 0.04 -0.83 -14.46
C GLY A 181 1.33 -1.12 -13.69
N CYS A 182 1.66 -0.35 -12.65
CA CYS A 182 2.73 -0.69 -11.70
C CYS A 182 2.25 -1.75 -10.69
N THR A 183 3.18 -2.49 -10.12
CA THR A 183 2.95 -3.38 -8.97
C THR A 183 3.62 -2.81 -7.72
N GLY A 184 3.11 -3.12 -6.53
CA GLY A 184 3.57 -2.42 -5.35
C GLY A 184 3.65 -3.24 -4.07
N ILE A 185 4.50 -2.73 -3.15
CA ILE A 185 4.63 -3.20 -1.79
C ILE A 185 4.20 -2.07 -0.84
N VAL A 186 3.25 -2.36 0.04
CA VAL A 186 2.87 -1.47 1.13
C VAL A 186 3.54 -1.91 2.42
N ARG A 187 4.20 -0.98 3.09
CA ARG A 187 4.64 -1.12 4.46
C ARG A 187 3.89 -0.10 5.31
N PRO A 188 2.78 -0.48 5.96
CA PRO A 188 2.04 0.40 6.87
C PRO A 188 2.86 0.69 8.13
N ALA A 189 2.46 1.72 8.88
CA ALA A 189 3.02 1.96 10.21
C ALA A 189 2.83 0.74 11.11
N SER A 190 3.80 0.48 11.96
CA SER A 190 3.76 -0.69 12.86
C SER A 190 2.61 -0.62 13.87
N GLN A 191 2.13 0.58 14.18
CA GLN A 191 1.02 0.82 15.09
C GLN A 191 -0.35 0.53 14.46
N THR A 192 -0.47 0.67 13.13
CA THR A 192 -1.76 0.62 12.43
C THR A 192 -1.69 -0.26 11.17
N PRO A 193 -1.37 -1.55 11.30
CA PRO A 193 -1.21 -2.44 10.15
C PRO A 193 -2.52 -3.09 9.70
N PHE A 194 -3.52 -3.24 10.60
CA PHE A 194 -4.70 -4.07 10.32
C PHE A 194 -5.63 -3.45 9.27
N THR A 195 -5.77 -2.12 9.26
CA THR A 195 -6.50 -1.43 8.19
C THR A 195 -5.90 -1.73 6.81
N ALA A 196 -4.55 -1.74 6.71
CA ALA A 196 -3.86 -2.10 5.47
C ALA A 196 -4.15 -3.54 5.04
N LEU A 197 -4.06 -4.47 6.00
CA LEU A 197 -4.30 -5.89 5.75
C LEU A 197 -5.76 -6.15 5.35
N ALA A 198 -6.73 -5.46 5.97
CA ALA A 198 -8.14 -5.51 5.58
C ALA A 198 -8.35 -5.01 4.14
N ILE A 199 -7.72 -3.90 3.74
CA ILE A 199 -7.74 -3.44 2.35
C ILE A 199 -7.14 -4.49 1.41
N GLY A 200 -6.10 -5.20 1.84
CA GLY A 200 -5.52 -6.34 1.09
C GLY A 200 -6.54 -7.46 0.82
N VAL A 201 -7.33 -7.84 1.82
CA VAL A 201 -8.43 -8.81 1.65
C VAL A 201 -9.44 -8.33 0.61
N LEU A 202 -9.82 -7.05 0.70
CA LEU A 202 -10.78 -6.48 -0.26
C LEU A 202 -10.18 -6.38 -1.68
N ALA A 203 -8.89 -6.13 -1.81
CA ALA A 203 -8.20 -6.12 -3.09
C ALA A 203 -8.19 -7.50 -3.76
N GLU A 204 -7.96 -8.58 -3.00
CA GLU A 204 -8.11 -9.96 -3.50
C GLU A 204 -9.54 -10.23 -3.98
N ARG A 205 -10.55 -9.86 -3.20
CA ARG A 205 -11.98 -10.01 -3.56
C ARG A 205 -12.37 -9.18 -4.78
N ALA A 206 -11.75 -8.04 -4.98
CA ALA A 206 -11.96 -7.22 -6.18
C ALA A 206 -11.39 -7.88 -7.46
N GLY A 207 -10.59 -8.94 -7.30
CA GLY A 207 -9.93 -9.65 -8.40
C GLY A 207 -8.56 -9.05 -8.77
N LEU A 208 -7.91 -8.35 -7.83
CA LEU A 208 -6.53 -7.91 -8.04
C LEU A 208 -5.62 -9.15 -8.11
N PRO A 209 -4.85 -9.35 -9.19
CA PRO A 209 -4.04 -10.55 -9.36
C PRO A 209 -2.97 -10.69 -8.27
N ALA A 210 -2.62 -11.94 -7.95
CA ALA A 210 -1.57 -12.27 -6.99
C ALA A 210 -0.27 -11.53 -7.29
N GLY A 211 0.36 -10.94 -6.27
CA GLY A 211 1.61 -10.19 -6.39
C GLY A 211 1.49 -8.74 -6.88
N VAL A 212 0.36 -8.32 -7.45
CA VAL A 212 0.16 -6.94 -7.90
C VAL A 212 0.19 -5.95 -6.72
N MET A 213 -0.36 -6.36 -5.58
CA MET A 213 -0.26 -5.65 -4.31
C MET A 213 0.25 -6.61 -3.24
N ASN A 214 1.30 -6.19 -2.52
CA ASN A 214 1.85 -6.92 -1.40
C ASN A 214 1.83 -6.02 -0.16
N ILE A 215 1.57 -6.58 1.02
CA ILE A 215 1.51 -5.84 2.28
C ILE A 215 2.40 -6.54 3.29
N ILE A 216 3.40 -5.83 3.77
CA ILE A 216 4.40 -6.35 4.70
C ILE A 216 4.44 -5.55 5.98
N THR A 217 4.72 -6.23 7.08
CA THR A 217 4.97 -5.65 8.40
C THR A 217 6.36 -6.07 8.90
N GLY A 218 6.90 -5.35 9.87
CA GLY A 218 8.20 -5.68 10.45
C GLY A 218 9.02 -4.46 10.84
N PRO A 219 10.20 -4.65 11.45
CA PRO A 219 11.09 -3.57 11.85
C PRO A 219 11.47 -2.65 10.68
N SER A 220 11.30 -1.33 10.88
CA SER A 220 11.51 -0.34 9.82
C SER A 220 12.95 -0.31 9.30
N GLY A 221 13.93 -0.60 10.16
CA GLY A 221 15.35 -0.65 9.78
C GLY A 221 15.66 -1.75 8.78
N GLU A 222 14.99 -2.92 8.86
CA GLU A 222 15.21 -4.04 7.94
C GLU A 222 14.35 -3.94 6.69
N THR A 223 13.03 -3.81 6.88
CA THR A 223 12.08 -3.71 5.77
C THR A 223 12.30 -2.46 4.93
N GLY A 224 12.51 -1.29 5.57
CA GLY A 224 12.79 -0.04 4.88
C GLY A 224 14.11 -0.08 4.12
N ALA A 225 15.17 -0.62 4.73
CA ALA A 225 16.47 -0.74 4.07
C ALA A 225 16.42 -1.65 2.83
N GLU A 226 15.66 -2.75 2.85
CA GLU A 226 15.49 -3.60 1.67
C GLU A 226 14.69 -2.88 0.58
N LEU A 227 13.60 -2.19 0.93
CA LEU A 227 12.79 -1.42 -0.02
C LEU A 227 13.57 -0.29 -0.70
N THR A 228 14.50 0.35 0.01
CA THR A 228 15.30 1.45 -0.52
C THR A 228 16.50 0.99 -1.33
N SER A 229 17.19 -0.09 -0.90
CA SER A 229 18.41 -0.57 -1.55
C SER A 229 18.17 -1.51 -2.73
N ASN A 230 17.05 -2.22 -2.76
CA ASN A 230 16.77 -3.19 -3.81
C ASN A 230 16.53 -2.51 -5.17
N PRO A 231 17.30 -2.84 -6.23
CA PRO A 231 17.21 -2.16 -7.53
C PRO A 231 15.91 -2.45 -8.29
N THR A 232 15.20 -3.54 -7.98
CA THR A 232 13.91 -3.87 -8.57
C THR A 232 12.83 -2.84 -8.20
N VAL A 233 12.91 -2.26 -6.99
CA VAL A 233 12.04 -1.16 -6.58
C VAL A 233 12.47 0.13 -7.29
N ARG A 234 11.66 0.60 -8.23
CA ARG A 234 11.95 1.76 -9.08
C ARG A 234 11.52 3.09 -8.48
N LYS A 235 10.54 3.06 -7.57
CA LYS A 235 10.00 4.25 -6.92
C LYS A 235 9.69 3.95 -5.46
N LEU A 236 10.04 4.91 -4.58
CA LEU A 236 9.60 4.95 -3.19
C LEU A 236 8.62 6.11 -2.99
N SER A 237 7.46 5.85 -2.39
CA SER A 237 6.53 6.86 -1.91
C SER A 237 6.43 6.77 -0.39
N PHE A 238 6.80 7.85 0.28
CA PHE A 238 6.84 7.93 1.74
C PHE A 238 5.97 9.09 2.25
N THR A 239 5.28 8.86 3.35
CA THR A 239 4.69 9.90 4.17
C THR A 239 5.07 9.63 5.62
N GLY A 240 5.60 10.62 6.33
CA GLY A 240 6.03 10.50 7.72
C GLY A 240 6.88 11.66 8.18
N SER A 241 7.72 11.44 9.22
CA SER A 241 8.56 12.51 9.74
C SER A 241 9.69 12.91 8.77
N THR A 242 10.11 14.16 8.88
CA THR A 242 11.20 14.72 8.06
C THR A 242 12.52 13.97 8.28
N GLU A 243 12.80 13.56 9.51
CA GLU A 243 14.03 12.82 9.86
C GLU A 243 14.09 11.48 9.13
N VAL A 244 13.00 10.70 9.18
CA VAL A 244 12.92 9.43 8.45
C VAL A 244 12.97 9.66 6.95
N GLY A 245 12.31 10.70 6.45
CA GLY A 245 12.35 11.07 5.03
C GLY A 245 13.77 11.34 4.54
N LYS A 246 14.59 12.07 5.30
CA LYS A 246 16.01 12.33 4.97
C LYS A 246 16.81 11.01 4.86
N VAL A 247 16.65 10.11 5.82
CA VAL A 247 17.31 8.79 5.80
C VAL A 247 16.90 7.98 4.56
N LEU A 248 15.62 7.94 4.24
CA LEU A 248 15.13 7.21 3.05
C LEU A 248 15.61 7.85 1.74
N LEU A 249 15.70 9.19 1.67
CA LEU A 249 16.26 9.91 0.52
C LEU A 249 17.73 9.54 0.30
N GLU A 250 18.54 9.58 1.37
CA GLU A 250 19.96 9.19 1.31
C GLU A 250 20.13 7.74 0.81
N GLN A 251 19.34 6.82 1.35
CA GLN A 251 19.37 5.42 0.93
C GLN A 251 18.97 5.25 -0.55
N CYS A 252 17.95 5.97 -0.99
CA CYS A 252 17.45 5.93 -2.37
C CYS A 252 18.42 6.57 -3.38
N ALA A 253 19.20 7.57 -2.95
CA ALA A 253 20.17 8.27 -3.79
C ALA A 253 21.23 7.31 -4.37
N LYS A 254 21.62 6.26 -3.64
CA LYS A 254 22.61 5.26 -4.08
C LYS A 254 22.21 4.53 -5.38
N SER A 255 20.92 4.40 -5.64
CA SER A 255 20.38 3.76 -6.86
C SER A 255 19.65 4.74 -7.79
N VAL A 256 19.72 6.05 -7.49
CA VAL A 256 18.98 7.11 -8.19
C VAL A 256 17.49 6.78 -8.29
N LYS A 257 16.96 6.14 -7.25
CA LYS A 257 15.57 5.72 -7.15
C LYS A 257 14.63 6.92 -7.15
N ARG A 258 13.56 6.86 -7.92
CA ARG A 258 12.51 7.91 -7.88
C ARG A 258 11.86 7.93 -6.50
N VAL A 259 11.68 9.11 -5.94
CA VAL A 259 11.06 9.30 -4.64
C VAL A 259 9.91 10.31 -4.70
N SER A 260 8.90 10.10 -3.85
CA SER A 260 7.88 11.08 -3.51
C SER A 260 7.79 11.10 -1.98
N MET A 261 8.02 12.27 -1.41
CA MET A 261 8.10 12.47 0.03
C MET A 261 7.04 13.48 0.48
N GLU A 262 6.18 13.05 1.38
CA GLU A 262 5.25 13.89 2.14
C GLU A 262 5.73 13.93 3.58
N LEU A 263 6.24 15.07 4.03
CA LEU A 263 6.98 15.19 5.27
C LEU A 263 6.27 16.12 6.26
N GLY A 264 6.83 16.26 7.46
CA GLY A 264 6.34 17.20 8.47
C GLY A 264 6.58 18.65 8.05
N GLY A 265 5.78 19.54 8.61
CA GLY A 265 5.88 20.98 8.38
C GLY A 265 4.58 21.68 8.77
N ASN A 266 4.55 22.99 8.58
CA ASN A 266 3.31 23.75 8.65
C ASN A 266 2.54 23.58 7.35
N ALA A 267 1.32 23.13 7.45
CA ALA A 267 0.44 22.99 6.31
C ALA A 267 -0.19 24.34 5.94
#